data_17a31fbd2de0260dffe549f2a8073c56
#
_entry.id   17a31fbd2de0260dffe549f2a8073c56
#
_cell.length_a   1.000
_cell.length_b   1.000
_cell.length_c   1.000
_cell.angle_alpha   90.00
_cell.angle_beta   90.00
_cell.angle_gamma   90.00
#
_symmetry.space_group_name_H-M   'P 1'
#
loop_
_entity.id
_entity.type
_entity.pdbx_description
1 polymer ?
#
loop_
_entity_poly.entity_id
_entity_poly.type
_entity_poly.pdbx_seq_one_letter_code
_entity_poly.pdbx_strand_id
1 'polypeptide(L)'
;MAKLRKTCITVSGIILMGLVIWGLMSLSLETGKREKGYTDVLTDTIAQIVSGYPGEIGVAIIINGTDTVAVNNAPVYPMMSVFKVHQALAVCHRFDRDGLSLDTLMTIQRDELDAHTWSPMLKEHQEPVMTLSVGDLLRYTLLQSDNNASNLMFEKWVDVAETDRFIATLIPRASFRITYTESEMAADHAKAYSNCTSPLGAAMLMERLFTDSLVSREKQAFIRKALSECVTGKDRIAAPLVGKEGVSLAHKTGSGYVDEEGRLVAHNDVGYICLPGGVRYTLAVFVKDFKGNESQASQAVACISECVYSVIASRRIACLSDPAALSSSVH
;
A
#
# COMPACT_ATOMS: atom_id res chain seq x y z
N MET A 1 1.91 31.15 23.60
CA MET A 1 2.74 31.47 22.41
C MET A 1 3.29 30.26 21.67
N ALA A 2 3.32 29.06 22.23
CA ALA A 2 3.83 27.85 21.54
C ALA A 2 2.89 27.21 20.50
N LYS A 3 1.58 27.45 20.59
CA LYS A 3 0.59 26.90 19.62
C LYS A 3 0.59 27.58 18.25
N LEU A 4 0.97 28.87 18.18
CA LEU A 4 1.02 29.60 16.89
C LEU A 4 2.21 29.19 16.00
N ARG A 5 3.33 28.71 16.58
CA ARG A 5 4.51 28.34 15.80
C ARG A 5 4.35 27.03 15.03
N LYS A 6 3.57 26.07 15.56
CA LYS A 6 3.34 24.78 14.87
C LYS A 6 2.44 24.90 13.64
N THR A 7 1.47 25.82 13.67
CA THR A 7 0.56 26.07 12.53
C THR A 7 1.27 26.79 11.38
N CYS A 8 2.23 27.67 11.67
CA CYS A 8 2.99 28.37 10.62
C CYS A 8 3.92 27.45 9.81
N ILE A 9 4.48 26.39 10.41
CA ILE A 9 5.43 25.50 9.70
C ILE A 9 4.69 24.61 8.71
N THR A 10 3.47 24.16 9.02
CA THR A 10 2.65 23.33 8.11
C THR A 10 2.09 24.13 6.94
N VAL A 11 1.65 25.36 7.16
CA VAL A 11 1.16 26.26 6.11
C VAL A 11 2.30 26.70 5.18
N SER A 12 3.50 26.97 5.71
CA SER A 12 4.68 27.32 4.91
C SER A 12 5.15 26.17 4.02
N GLY A 13 5.04 24.91 4.49
CA GLY A 13 5.40 23.73 3.68
C GLY A 13 4.47 23.52 2.48
N ILE A 14 3.17 23.71 2.68
CA ILE A 14 2.16 23.56 1.61
C ILE A 14 2.27 24.70 0.59
N ILE A 15 2.52 25.94 1.04
CA ILE A 15 2.72 27.10 0.15
C ILE A 15 4.02 26.94 -0.64
N LEU A 16 5.11 26.46 -0.03
CA LEU A 16 6.38 26.23 -0.71
C LEU A 16 6.24 25.13 -1.76
N MET A 17 5.49 24.06 -1.51
CA MET A 17 5.23 22.98 -2.45
C MET A 17 4.36 23.44 -3.63
N GLY A 18 3.34 24.26 -3.37
CA GLY A 18 2.53 24.88 -4.43
C GLY A 18 3.34 25.81 -5.32
N LEU A 19 4.27 26.58 -4.75
CA LEU A 19 5.17 27.46 -5.49
C LEU A 19 6.23 26.68 -6.28
N VAL A 20 6.73 25.56 -5.77
CA VAL A 20 7.68 24.69 -6.49
C VAL A 20 7.00 24.01 -7.68
N ILE A 21 5.78 23.51 -7.54
CA ILE A 21 5.01 22.92 -8.64
C ILE A 21 4.69 23.98 -9.70
N TRP A 22 4.26 25.17 -9.29
CA TRP A 22 3.98 26.28 -10.22
C TRP A 22 5.25 26.82 -10.89
N GLY A 23 6.36 26.93 -10.17
CA GLY A 23 7.66 27.34 -10.69
C GLY A 23 8.26 26.34 -11.69
N LEU A 24 8.09 25.02 -11.48
CA LEU A 24 8.53 23.99 -12.42
C LEU A 24 7.68 23.98 -13.70
N MET A 25 6.39 24.27 -13.62
CA MET A 25 5.52 24.40 -14.79
C MET A 25 5.79 25.69 -15.59
N SER A 26 6.16 26.80 -14.93
CA SER A 26 6.47 28.07 -15.62
C SER A 26 7.88 28.12 -16.24
N LEU A 27 8.86 27.41 -15.68
CA LEU A 27 10.22 27.32 -16.26
C LEU A 27 10.28 26.47 -17.54
N SER A 28 9.27 25.64 -17.81
CA SER A 28 9.19 24.85 -19.06
C SER A 28 8.88 25.69 -20.33
N LEU A 29 8.47 26.94 -20.16
CA LEU A 29 8.04 27.81 -21.26
C LEU A 29 9.18 28.61 -21.92
N GLU A 30 10.40 28.64 -21.35
CA GLU A 30 11.47 29.54 -21.84
C GLU A 30 12.69 28.87 -22.46
N THR A 31 12.80 27.55 -22.45
CA THR A 31 13.96 26.90 -23.10
C THR A 31 13.44 25.81 -24.03
N GLY A 32 13.86 25.80 -25.29
CA GLY A 32 13.55 24.81 -26.33
C GLY A 32 13.93 23.35 -25.96
N LYS A 33 13.75 22.96 -24.72
CA LYS A 33 13.81 21.61 -24.19
C LYS A 33 12.45 20.93 -24.44
N ARG A 34 12.50 19.74 -25.04
CA ARG A 34 11.39 18.80 -25.16
C ARG A 34 10.53 18.87 -23.89
N GLU A 35 9.25 19.20 -24.01
CA GLU A 35 8.33 19.20 -22.83
C GLU A 35 8.47 17.87 -22.11
N LYS A 36 8.79 17.92 -20.81
CA LYS A 36 8.87 16.72 -19.97
C LYS A 36 7.48 16.10 -19.90
N GLY A 37 7.41 14.81 -20.16
CA GLY A 37 6.20 14.03 -19.91
C GLY A 37 5.79 14.12 -18.43
N TYR A 38 4.52 13.95 -18.12
CA TYR A 38 4.04 14.03 -16.74
C TYR A 38 4.62 12.93 -15.84
N THR A 39 5.00 11.79 -16.40
CA THR A 39 5.74 10.74 -15.70
C THR A 39 7.13 11.19 -15.29
N ASP A 40 7.80 11.99 -16.12
CA ASP A 40 9.10 12.58 -15.79
C ASP A 40 8.95 13.61 -14.67
N VAL A 41 7.90 14.45 -14.73
CA VAL A 41 7.59 15.42 -13.66
C VAL A 41 7.31 14.70 -12.34
N LEU A 42 6.50 13.62 -12.35
CA LEU A 42 6.24 12.81 -11.17
C LEU A 42 7.53 12.19 -10.63
N THR A 43 8.36 11.62 -11.50
CA THR A 43 9.63 10.98 -11.11
C THR A 43 10.54 11.99 -10.42
N ASP A 44 10.76 13.16 -11.03
CA ASP A 44 11.65 14.20 -10.48
C ASP A 44 11.10 14.74 -9.15
N THR A 45 9.78 15.02 -9.09
CA THR A 45 9.17 15.57 -7.87
C THR A 45 9.22 14.58 -6.73
N ILE A 46 8.91 13.30 -6.99
CA ILE A 46 9.00 12.25 -5.97
C ILE A 46 10.45 12.06 -5.52
N ALA A 47 11.41 12.02 -6.44
CA ALA A 47 12.83 11.93 -6.10
C ALA A 47 13.29 13.09 -5.19
N GLN A 48 12.80 14.31 -5.45
CA GLN A 48 13.06 15.46 -4.59
C GLN A 48 12.41 15.30 -3.21
N ILE A 49 11.14 14.86 -3.15
CA ILE A 49 10.45 14.64 -1.87
C ILE A 49 11.21 13.61 -1.03
N VAL A 50 11.52 12.45 -1.58
CA VAL A 50 12.16 11.36 -0.82
C VAL A 50 13.56 11.73 -0.35
N SER A 51 14.29 12.57 -1.08
CA SER A 51 15.62 13.04 -0.69
C SER A 51 15.60 13.96 0.54
N GLY A 52 14.45 14.54 0.88
CA GLY A 52 14.25 15.40 2.06
C GLY A 52 14.02 14.65 3.37
N TYR A 53 13.93 13.31 3.34
CA TYR A 53 13.62 12.49 4.52
C TYR A 53 14.81 11.61 4.93
N PRO A 54 14.99 11.37 6.24
CA PRO A 54 16.15 10.65 6.76
C PRO A 54 15.93 9.13 6.77
N GLY A 55 15.79 8.50 5.60
CA GLY A 55 15.56 7.07 5.43
C GLY A 55 15.55 6.69 3.96
N GLU A 56 15.43 5.41 3.68
CA GLU A 56 15.27 4.91 2.32
C GLU A 56 13.77 4.83 1.99
N ILE A 57 13.31 5.62 1.01
CA ILE A 57 11.93 5.64 0.59
C ILE A 57 11.84 5.22 -0.87
N GLY A 58 11.14 4.11 -1.11
CA GLY A 58 10.86 3.60 -2.43
C GLY A 58 9.40 3.85 -2.82
N VAL A 59 9.18 4.28 -4.06
CA VAL A 59 7.85 4.64 -4.57
C VAL A 59 7.63 4.01 -5.93
N ALA A 60 6.44 3.47 -6.16
CA ALA A 60 5.99 3.09 -7.49
C ALA A 60 4.55 3.50 -7.71
N ILE A 61 4.25 3.91 -8.94
CA ILE A 61 2.92 4.32 -9.37
C ILE A 61 2.61 3.63 -10.69
N ILE A 62 1.40 3.07 -10.81
CA ILE A 62 0.85 2.58 -12.08
C ILE A 62 -0.41 3.38 -12.35
N ILE A 63 -0.48 4.10 -13.48
CA ILE A 63 -1.58 4.99 -13.82
C ILE A 63 -2.35 4.39 -14.99
N ASN A 64 -3.65 4.18 -14.83
CA ASN A 64 -4.56 3.57 -15.81
C ASN A 64 -4.09 2.22 -16.37
N GLY A 65 -3.21 1.52 -15.63
CA GLY A 65 -2.65 0.23 -16.05
C GLY A 65 -1.54 0.30 -17.10
N THR A 66 -1.11 1.48 -17.52
CA THR A 66 -0.16 1.70 -18.63
C THR A 66 1.07 2.48 -18.22
N ASP A 67 0.90 3.66 -17.66
CA ASP A 67 2.01 4.54 -17.33
C ASP A 67 2.59 4.17 -15.96
N THR A 68 3.90 4.04 -15.91
CA THR A 68 4.60 3.60 -14.69
C THR A 68 5.68 4.61 -14.30
N VAL A 69 5.71 4.95 -13.02
CA VAL A 69 6.76 5.73 -12.37
C VAL A 69 7.36 4.90 -11.25
N ALA A 70 8.68 4.88 -11.12
CA ALA A 70 9.35 4.19 -10.02
C ALA A 70 10.59 4.96 -9.57
N VAL A 71 10.70 5.15 -8.25
CA VAL A 71 11.85 5.79 -7.58
C VAL A 71 12.34 4.86 -6.49
N ASN A 72 13.65 4.61 -6.42
CA ASN A 72 14.27 3.68 -5.45
C ASN A 72 13.62 2.29 -5.47
N ASN A 73 13.51 1.66 -6.64
CA ASN A 73 12.71 0.45 -6.87
C ASN A 73 13.48 -0.87 -6.67
N ALA A 74 14.44 -0.92 -5.77
CA ALA A 74 15.13 -2.18 -5.45
C ALA A 74 14.22 -3.14 -4.65
N PRO A 75 14.35 -4.49 -4.79
CA PRO A 75 13.52 -5.46 -4.07
C PRO A 75 14.05 -5.72 -2.64
N VAL A 76 14.25 -4.67 -1.86
CA VAL A 76 14.89 -4.70 -0.54
C VAL A 76 14.04 -4.12 0.59
N TYR A 77 12.80 -3.74 0.31
CA TYR A 77 11.93 -3.11 1.30
C TYR A 77 11.19 -4.19 2.10
N PRO A 78 11.34 -4.22 3.45
CA PRO A 78 10.56 -5.11 4.30
C PRO A 78 9.07 -4.83 4.13
N MET A 79 8.29 -5.85 3.75
CA MET A 79 6.87 -5.68 3.48
C MET A 79 6.05 -5.43 4.75
N MET A 80 6.50 -5.99 5.88
CA MET A 80 5.65 -6.09 7.05
C MET A 80 4.26 -6.59 6.65
N SER A 81 3.21 -6.15 7.31
CA SER A 81 1.85 -6.63 6.99
C SER A 81 1.33 -6.35 5.57
N VAL A 82 2.07 -5.72 4.67
CA VAL A 82 1.70 -5.66 3.24
C VAL A 82 1.63 -7.06 2.62
N PHE A 83 2.46 -8.01 3.07
CA PHE A 83 2.43 -9.39 2.58
C PHE A 83 1.09 -10.11 2.83
N LYS A 84 0.25 -9.63 3.72
CA LYS A 84 -1.08 -10.19 4.00
C LYS A 84 -2.02 -10.15 2.78
N VAL A 85 -1.79 -9.24 1.83
CA VAL A 85 -2.48 -9.27 0.52
C VAL A 85 -2.06 -10.51 -0.29
N HIS A 86 -0.78 -10.84 -0.27
CA HIS A 86 -0.24 -12.03 -0.94
C HIS A 86 -0.84 -13.30 -0.34
N GLN A 87 -0.87 -13.37 0.99
CA GLN A 87 -1.47 -14.47 1.74
C GLN A 87 -2.96 -14.64 1.43
N ALA A 88 -3.73 -13.55 1.45
CA ALA A 88 -5.17 -13.60 1.17
C ALA A 88 -5.46 -14.13 -0.24
N LEU A 89 -4.68 -13.71 -1.23
CA LEU A 89 -4.77 -14.23 -2.59
C LEU A 89 -4.44 -15.74 -2.64
N ALA A 90 -3.39 -16.18 -1.95
CA ALA A 90 -3.01 -17.59 -1.93
C ALA A 90 -4.06 -18.47 -1.22
N VAL A 91 -4.63 -18.00 -0.10
CA VAL A 91 -5.74 -18.68 0.59
C VAL A 91 -6.95 -18.79 -0.34
N CYS A 92 -7.36 -17.70 -0.99
CA CYS A 92 -8.48 -17.71 -1.92
C CYS A 92 -8.22 -18.65 -3.13
N HIS A 93 -7.00 -18.66 -3.67
CA HIS A 93 -6.61 -19.57 -4.74
C HIS A 93 -6.70 -21.05 -4.30
N ARG A 94 -6.21 -21.36 -3.10
CA ARG A 94 -6.32 -22.69 -2.51
C ARG A 94 -7.78 -23.10 -2.35
N PHE A 95 -8.61 -22.21 -1.85
CA PHE A 95 -10.04 -22.46 -1.65
C PHE A 95 -10.81 -22.64 -2.98
N ASP A 96 -10.42 -21.94 -4.04
CA ASP A 96 -10.98 -22.17 -5.38
C ASP A 96 -10.61 -23.56 -5.90
N ARG A 97 -9.34 -23.96 -5.76
CA ARG A 97 -8.85 -25.26 -6.20
C ARG A 97 -9.54 -26.42 -5.45
N ASP A 98 -9.76 -26.27 -4.16
CA ASP A 98 -10.30 -27.31 -3.28
C ASP A 98 -11.83 -27.23 -3.16
N GLY A 99 -12.50 -26.30 -3.85
CA GLY A 99 -13.95 -26.11 -3.83
C GLY A 99 -14.51 -25.65 -2.47
N LEU A 100 -13.70 -24.93 -1.68
CA LEU A 100 -14.06 -24.46 -0.34
C LEU A 100 -14.67 -23.06 -0.35
N SER A 101 -15.65 -22.81 0.53
CA SER A 101 -16.23 -21.50 0.79
C SER A 101 -15.45 -20.72 1.86
N LEU A 102 -15.45 -19.39 1.75
CA LEU A 102 -14.95 -18.53 2.84
C LEU A 102 -15.79 -18.62 4.12
N ASP A 103 -17.01 -19.20 4.05
CA ASP A 103 -17.85 -19.51 5.21
C ASP A 103 -17.37 -20.76 5.96
N THR A 104 -16.32 -21.44 5.48
CA THR A 104 -15.71 -22.58 6.18
C THR A 104 -15.32 -22.16 7.59
N LEU A 105 -15.88 -22.84 8.59
CA LEU A 105 -15.68 -22.52 10.00
C LEU A 105 -14.39 -23.14 10.55
N MET A 106 -13.73 -22.43 11.42
CA MET A 106 -12.57 -22.86 12.20
C MET A 106 -12.86 -22.67 13.69
N THR A 107 -12.65 -23.72 14.47
CA THR A 107 -12.64 -23.63 15.93
C THR A 107 -11.21 -23.30 16.39
N ILE A 108 -11.07 -22.27 17.19
CA ILE A 108 -9.79 -21.68 17.60
C ILE A 108 -9.75 -21.67 19.13
N GLN A 109 -8.72 -22.26 19.71
CA GLN A 109 -8.45 -22.20 21.13
C GLN A 109 -7.69 -20.89 21.42
N ARG A 110 -8.22 -20.09 22.34
CA ARG A 110 -7.64 -18.78 22.65
C ARG A 110 -6.23 -18.87 23.23
N ASP A 111 -5.94 -19.91 24.01
CA ASP A 111 -4.66 -20.15 24.65
C ASP A 111 -3.55 -20.61 23.66
N GLU A 112 -3.92 -21.02 22.45
CA GLU A 112 -2.97 -21.31 21.36
C GLU A 112 -2.49 -20.05 20.63
N LEU A 113 -3.11 -18.89 20.91
CA LEU A 113 -2.80 -17.63 20.24
C LEU A 113 -1.79 -16.79 21.02
N ASP A 114 -0.98 -16.01 20.30
CA ASP A 114 -0.05 -15.07 20.92
C ASP A 114 -0.80 -13.86 21.49
N ALA A 115 -0.81 -13.76 22.81
CA ALA A 115 -1.46 -12.68 23.56
C ALA A 115 -0.72 -11.34 23.48
N HIS A 116 0.54 -11.35 23.04
CA HIS A 116 1.43 -10.17 23.02
C HIS A 116 1.54 -9.53 21.66
N THR A 117 1.04 -10.18 20.60
CA THR A 117 1.06 -9.62 19.25
C THR A 117 -0.10 -8.66 18.99
N TRP A 118 -0.01 -7.89 17.90
CA TRP A 118 -1.12 -7.06 17.44
C TRP A 118 -2.27 -7.96 16.94
N SER A 119 -3.34 -8.04 17.73
CA SER A 119 -4.50 -8.86 17.40
C SER A 119 -5.80 -8.23 17.89
N PRO A 120 -6.46 -7.41 17.07
CA PRO A 120 -7.84 -6.95 17.30
C PRO A 120 -8.83 -8.10 17.52
N MET A 121 -8.67 -9.22 16.82
CA MET A 121 -9.47 -10.43 16.99
C MET A 121 -9.47 -10.90 18.45
N LEU A 122 -8.29 -10.96 19.10
CA LEU A 122 -8.21 -11.35 20.51
C LEU A 122 -8.84 -10.33 21.47
N LYS A 123 -8.95 -9.07 21.07
CA LYS A 123 -9.62 -8.04 21.89
C LYS A 123 -11.13 -8.14 21.79
N GLU A 124 -11.65 -8.54 20.64
CA GLU A 124 -13.09 -8.68 20.39
C GLU A 124 -13.65 -10.00 20.92
N HIS A 125 -12.86 -11.08 20.84
CA HIS A 125 -13.25 -12.42 21.29
C HIS A 125 -12.56 -12.78 22.61
N GLN A 126 -13.32 -12.80 23.71
CA GLN A 126 -12.79 -13.07 25.07
C GLN A 126 -13.06 -14.51 25.53
N GLU A 127 -13.90 -15.26 24.84
CA GLU A 127 -14.23 -16.65 25.11
C GLU A 127 -12.99 -17.57 24.97
N PRO A 128 -12.87 -18.64 25.77
CA PRO A 128 -11.75 -19.59 25.66
C PRO A 128 -11.70 -20.32 24.33
N VAL A 129 -12.83 -20.53 23.70
CA VAL A 129 -12.98 -21.17 22.39
C VAL A 129 -13.86 -20.30 21.53
N MET A 130 -13.35 -19.90 20.37
CA MET A 130 -14.10 -19.13 19.39
C MET A 130 -14.28 -19.94 18.11
N THR A 131 -15.37 -19.68 17.39
CA THR A 131 -15.59 -20.26 16.05
C THR A 131 -15.76 -19.11 15.05
N LEU A 132 -14.83 -19.01 14.12
CA LEU A 132 -14.81 -17.97 13.09
C LEU A 132 -14.75 -18.60 11.70
N SER A 133 -15.32 -17.94 10.72
CA SER A 133 -15.15 -18.34 9.33
C SER A 133 -13.77 -17.93 8.82
N VAL A 134 -13.28 -18.56 7.76
CA VAL A 134 -12.04 -18.13 7.07
C VAL A 134 -12.23 -16.73 6.50
N GLY A 135 -13.45 -16.36 6.09
CA GLY A 135 -13.78 -15.00 5.71
C GLY A 135 -13.57 -13.99 6.84
N ASP A 136 -13.98 -14.32 8.08
CA ASP A 136 -13.74 -13.47 9.27
C ASP A 136 -12.23 -13.30 9.52
N LEU A 137 -11.46 -14.38 9.45
CA LEU A 137 -10.00 -14.33 9.61
C LEU A 137 -9.34 -13.47 8.53
N LEU A 138 -9.78 -13.59 7.28
CA LEU A 138 -9.31 -12.73 6.19
C LEU A 138 -9.68 -11.26 6.41
N ARG A 139 -10.88 -10.99 6.96
CA ARG A 139 -11.27 -9.61 7.31
C ARG A 139 -10.37 -9.05 8.41
N TYR A 140 -10.15 -9.76 9.50
CA TYR A 140 -9.21 -9.34 10.55
C TYR A 140 -7.81 -9.07 9.99
N THR A 141 -7.33 -9.95 9.12
CA THR A 141 -6.00 -9.86 8.49
C THR A 141 -5.86 -8.63 7.58
N LEU A 142 -6.85 -8.38 6.72
CA LEU A 142 -6.76 -7.30 5.72
C LEU A 142 -7.20 -5.95 6.28
N LEU A 143 -8.31 -5.91 7.02
CA LEU A 143 -8.96 -4.71 7.51
C LEU A 143 -8.20 -4.08 8.68
N GLN A 144 -7.82 -4.92 9.66
CA GLN A 144 -7.24 -4.53 10.93
C GLN A 144 -5.78 -4.97 11.09
N SER A 145 -5.26 -5.68 10.10
CA SER A 145 -3.87 -6.17 10.10
C SER A 145 -3.55 -7.16 11.23
N ASP A 146 -4.52 -8.01 11.63
CA ASP A 146 -4.39 -8.96 12.73
C ASP A 146 -3.30 -10.01 12.45
N ASN A 147 -2.39 -10.21 13.40
CA ASN A 147 -1.27 -11.12 13.26
C ASN A 147 -1.65 -12.57 13.59
N ASN A 148 -2.49 -12.81 14.61
CA ASN A 148 -2.95 -14.16 14.92
C ASN A 148 -3.82 -14.74 13.80
N ALA A 149 -4.74 -13.94 13.24
CA ALA A 149 -5.53 -14.36 12.09
C ALA A 149 -4.64 -14.73 10.89
N SER A 150 -3.58 -13.95 10.63
CA SER A 150 -2.60 -14.26 9.60
C SER A 150 -1.83 -15.55 9.90
N ASN A 151 -1.31 -15.73 11.11
CA ASN A 151 -0.59 -16.95 11.50
C ASN A 151 -1.46 -18.19 11.37
N LEU A 152 -2.72 -18.15 11.82
CA LEU A 152 -3.68 -19.25 11.68
C LEU A 152 -3.89 -19.66 10.21
N MET A 153 -3.95 -18.71 9.29
CA MET A 153 -4.10 -19.04 7.87
C MET A 153 -2.85 -19.69 7.29
N PHE A 154 -1.64 -19.29 7.71
CA PHE A 154 -0.41 -19.96 7.32
C PHE A 154 -0.31 -21.37 7.92
N GLU A 155 -0.76 -21.56 9.14
CA GLU A 155 -0.69 -22.85 9.80
C GLU A 155 -1.70 -23.86 9.22
N LYS A 156 -2.93 -23.43 8.97
CA LYS A 156 -4.04 -24.33 8.67
C LYS A 156 -4.34 -24.51 7.19
N TRP A 157 -4.05 -23.50 6.34
CA TRP A 157 -4.54 -23.50 4.97
C TRP A 157 -3.46 -23.40 3.90
N VAL A 158 -2.57 -22.44 3.98
CA VAL A 158 -1.55 -22.19 2.93
C VAL A 158 -0.26 -21.77 3.61
N ASP A 159 0.79 -22.55 3.50
CA ASP A 159 2.08 -22.20 4.06
C ASP A 159 2.77 -21.04 3.31
N VAL A 160 3.81 -20.51 3.92
CA VAL A 160 4.60 -19.39 3.37
C VAL A 160 5.17 -19.72 2.00
N ALA A 161 5.68 -20.95 1.82
CA ALA A 161 6.30 -21.37 0.58
C ALA A 161 5.28 -21.57 -0.55
N GLU A 162 4.07 -22.06 -0.26
CA GLU A 162 2.98 -22.15 -1.23
C GLU A 162 2.51 -20.74 -1.62
N THR A 163 2.38 -19.82 -0.64
CA THR A 163 2.06 -18.42 -0.89
C THR A 163 3.09 -17.78 -1.83
N ASP A 164 4.38 -17.91 -1.51
CA ASP A 164 5.47 -17.35 -2.31
C ASP A 164 5.49 -17.92 -3.75
N ARG A 165 5.30 -19.23 -3.91
CA ARG A 165 5.21 -19.87 -5.23
C ARG A 165 4.00 -19.38 -6.04
N PHE A 166 2.83 -19.28 -5.40
CA PHE A 166 1.63 -18.82 -6.09
C PHE A 166 1.78 -17.38 -6.57
N ILE A 167 2.25 -16.47 -5.71
CA ILE A 167 2.46 -15.07 -6.08
C ILE A 167 3.50 -14.91 -7.20
N ALA A 168 4.51 -15.79 -7.27
CA ALA A 168 5.48 -15.81 -8.37
C ALA A 168 4.85 -16.15 -9.74
N THR A 169 3.63 -16.66 -9.78
CA THR A 169 2.85 -16.80 -11.04
C THR A 169 2.13 -15.51 -11.44
N LEU A 170 1.99 -14.58 -10.50
CA LEU A 170 1.24 -13.34 -10.70
C LEU A 170 2.14 -12.14 -10.99
N ILE A 171 3.30 -12.03 -10.34
CA ILE A 171 4.24 -10.92 -10.52
C ILE A 171 5.66 -11.44 -10.68
N PRO A 172 6.60 -10.65 -11.23
CA PRO A 172 7.97 -11.10 -11.46
C PRO A 172 8.64 -11.64 -10.19
N ARG A 173 9.17 -12.85 -10.24
CA ARG A 173 9.81 -13.52 -9.10
C ARG A 173 10.92 -12.67 -8.46
N ALA A 174 11.63 -11.92 -9.23
CA ALA A 174 12.73 -11.06 -8.76
C ALA A 174 12.25 -9.84 -7.96
N SER A 175 10.93 -9.53 -7.98
CA SER A 175 10.40 -8.32 -7.35
C SER A 175 10.01 -8.49 -5.88
N PHE A 176 9.93 -9.71 -5.37
CA PHE A 176 9.47 -9.98 -4.00
C PHE A 176 10.02 -11.29 -3.44
N ARG A 177 9.89 -11.47 -2.14
CA ARG A 177 10.13 -12.74 -1.43
C ARG A 177 9.32 -12.77 -0.15
N ILE A 178 8.68 -13.91 0.14
CA ILE A 178 8.01 -14.22 1.39
C ILE A 178 8.64 -15.49 1.95
N THR A 179 9.18 -15.39 3.16
CA THR A 179 9.99 -16.45 3.78
C THR A 179 9.50 -16.83 5.17
N TYR A 180 8.88 -15.88 5.90
CA TYR A 180 8.54 -16.03 7.31
C TYR A 180 7.11 -15.60 7.61
N THR A 181 6.53 -16.18 8.65
CA THR A 181 5.25 -15.77 9.25
C THR A 181 5.41 -14.55 10.14
N GLU A 182 4.30 -13.96 10.61
CA GLU A 182 4.33 -12.88 11.62
C GLU A 182 4.98 -13.34 12.93
N SER A 183 4.69 -14.58 13.39
CA SER A 183 5.28 -15.14 14.61
C SER A 183 6.79 -15.32 14.50
N GLU A 184 7.29 -15.81 13.36
CA GLU A 184 8.72 -15.99 13.13
C GLU A 184 9.48 -14.65 13.07
N MET A 185 8.86 -13.61 12.47
CA MET A 185 9.42 -12.26 12.43
C MET A 185 9.38 -11.57 13.80
N ALA A 186 8.36 -11.86 14.63
CA ALA A 186 8.28 -11.36 15.99
C ALA A 186 9.32 -12.00 16.91
N ALA A 187 9.60 -13.30 16.71
CA ALA A 187 10.63 -14.03 17.49
C ALA A 187 12.05 -13.62 17.10
N ASP A 188 12.27 -13.18 15.87
CA ASP A 188 13.58 -12.73 15.36
C ASP A 188 13.36 -11.58 14.36
N HIS A 189 13.54 -10.39 14.83
CA HIS A 189 13.29 -9.16 14.09
C HIS A 189 14.12 -9.04 12.79
N ALA A 190 15.30 -9.64 12.72
CA ALA A 190 16.12 -9.62 11.50
C ALA A 190 15.41 -10.32 10.32
N LYS A 191 14.51 -11.27 10.60
CA LYS A 191 13.71 -11.96 9.59
C LYS A 191 12.75 -11.07 8.83
N ALA A 192 12.36 -9.91 9.39
CA ALA A 192 11.48 -8.95 8.71
C ALA A 192 12.06 -8.49 7.35
N TYR A 193 13.38 -8.34 7.25
CA TYR A 193 14.05 -7.97 6.00
C TYR A 193 14.02 -9.08 4.93
N SER A 194 13.70 -10.32 5.31
CA SER A 194 13.60 -11.44 4.37
C SER A 194 12.23 -11.53 3.67
N ASN A 195 11.19 -10.94 4.28
CA ASN A 195 9.90 -10.72 3.61
C ASN A 195 9.95 -9.37 2.91
N CYS A 196 10.48 -9.31 1.71
CA CYS A 196 10.78 -8.06 1.03
C CYS A 196 10.16 -7.98 -0.37
N THR A 197 10.01 -6.75 -0.84
CA THR A 197 9.51 -6.44 -2.18
C THR A 197 10.18 -5.21 -2.76
N SER A 198 10.08 -5.04 -4.07
CA SER A 198 10.25 -3.73 -4.70
C SER A 198 8.91 -2.97 -4.66
N PRO A 199 8.91 -1.64 -4.58
CA PRO A 199 7.69 -0.85 -4.69
C PRO A 199 6.84 -1.20 -5.92
N LEU A 200 7.48 -1.38 -7.08
CA LEU A 200 6.78 -1.74 -8.31
C LEU A 200 6.18 -3.16 -8.25
N GLY A 201 6.87 -4.13 -7.62
CA GLY A 201 6.31 -5.47 -7.42
C GLY A 201 5.02 -5.44 -6.60
N ALA A 202 5.00 -4.68 -5.51
CA ALA A 202 3.81 -4.50 -4.68
C ALA A 202 2.70 -3.75 -5.44
N ALA A 203 3.04 -2.69 -6.19
CA ALA A 203 2.08 -1.96 -7.02
C ALA A 203 1.48 -2.86 -8.11
N MET A 204 2.28 -3.69 -8.78
CA MET A 204 1.80 -4.63 -9.79
C MET A 204 0.80 -5.64 -9.22
N LEU A 205 1.07 -6.21 -8.05
CA LEU A 205 0.14 -7.15 -7.42
C LEU A 205 -1.18 -6.47 -7.06
N MET A 206 -1.12 -5.28 -6.49
CA MET A 206 -2.31 -4.49 -6.15
C MET A 206 -3.09 -4.09 -7.41
N GLU A 207 -2.42 -3.59 -8.45
CA GLU A 207 -3.07 -3.24 -9.74
C GLU A 207 -3.80 -4.46 -10.30
N ARG A 208 -3.11 -5.61 -10.43
CA ARG A 208 -3.69 -6.85 -10.96
C ARG A 208 -4.86 -7.37 -10.12
N LEU A 209 -4.81 -7.22 -8.80
CA LEU A 209 -5.92 -7.57 -7.93
C LEU A 209 -7.19 -6.79 -8.30
N PHE A 210 -7.08 -5.56 -8.80
CA PHE A 210 -8.22 -4.72 -9.18
C PHE A 210 -8.57 -4.78 -10.68
N THR A 211 -7.67 -5.21 -11.54
CA THR A 211 -7.88 -5.21 -13.01
C THR A 211 -8.03 -6.61 -13.63
N ASP A 212 -7.32 -7.60 -13.10
CA ASP A 212 -7.30 -8.95 -13.65
C ASP A 212 -8.23 -9.90 -12.88
N SER A 213 -8.37 -11.14 -13.36
CA SER A 213 -9.01 -12.25 -12.65
C SER A 213 -7.93 -13.17 -12.09
N LEU A 214 -7.63 -13.06 -10.78
CA LEU A 214 -6.58 -13.81 -10.11
C LEU A 214 -7.10 -15.03 -9.36
N VAL A 215 -8.33 -14.92 -8.84
CA VAL A 215 -9.08 -15.96 -8.12
C VAL A 215 -10.54 -15.84 -8.51
N SER A 216 -11.45 -16.70 -8.02
CA SER A 216 -12.88 -16.60 -8.31
C SER A 216 -13.42 -15.20 -8.03
N ARG A 217 -14.42 -14.79 -8.82
CA ARG A 217 -15.00 -13.44 -8.76
C ARG A 217 -15.48 -13.07 -7.35
N GLU A 218 -16.09 -14.02 -6.65
CA GLU A 218 -16.62 -13.82 -5.31
C GLU A 218 -15.50 -13.55 -4.30
N LYS A 219 -14.47 -14.42 -4.27
CA LYS A 219 -13.33 -14.29 -3.35
C LYS A 219 -12.49 -13.04 -3.65
N GLN A 220 -12.33 -12.72 -4.93
CA GLN A 220 -11.61 -11.49 -5.32
C GLN A 220 -12.39 -10.24 -4.93
N ALA A 221 -13.71 -10.22 -5.09
CA ALA A 221 -14.57 -9.13 -4.63
C ALA A 221 -14.50 -8.97 -3.10
N PHE A 222 -14.44 -10.08 -2.36
CA PHE A 222 -14.26 -10.08 -0.91
C PHE A 222 -12.93 -9.40 -0.52
N ILE A 223 -11.80 -9.78 -1.14
CA ILE A 223 -10.49 -9.15 -0.85
C ILE A 223 -10.54 -7.66 -1.16
N ARG A 224 -11.04 -7.27 -2.35
CA ARG A 224 -11.15 -5.86 -2.76
C ARG A 224 -11.98 -5.04 -1.75
N LYS A 225 -13.11 -5.61 -1.29
CA LYS A 225 -13.96 -4.99 -0.28
C LYS A 225 -13.23 -4.82 1.05
N ALA A 226 -12.57 -5.86 1.55
CA ALA A 226 -11.81 -5.79 2.80
C ALA A 226 -10.72 -4.71 2.76
N LEU A 227 -10.01 -4.56 1.64
CA LEU A 227 -9.01 -3.50 1.44
C LEU A 227 -9.63 -2.10 1.36
N SER A 228 -10.85 -1.96 0.80
CA SER A 228 -11.55 -0.66 0.75
C SER A 228 -12.11 -0.22 2.11
N GLU A 229 -12.29 -1.16 3.03
CA GLU A 229 -12.73 -0.94 4.40
C GLU A 229 -11.54 -0.89 5.40
N CYS A 230 -10.30 -0.88 4.92
CA CYS A 230 -9.10 -0.87 5.77
C CYS A 230 -9.13 0.30 6.77
N VAL A 231 -8.89 0.01 8.04
CA VAL A 231 -8.97 1.01 9.12
C VAL A 231 -7.60 1.52 9.59
N THR A 232 -6.50 0.90 9.11
CA THR A 232 -5.13 1.29 9.45
C THR A 232 -4.60 2.36 8.48
N GLY A 233 -3.60 3.14 8.86
CA GLY A 233 -2.88 4.08 7.98
C GLY A 233 -3.70 5.27 7.48
N LYS A 234 -4.65 5.76 8.27
CA LYS A 234 -5.43 6.98 7.95
C LYS A 234 -4.55 8.22 7.77
N ASP A 235 -3.35 8.18 8.30
CA ASP A 235 -2.32 9.22 8.28
C ASP A 235 -1.29 9.05 7.14
N ARG A 236 -1.47 8.03 6.26
CA ARG A 236 -0.57 7.70 5.15
C ARG A 236 -1.19 8.06 3.79
N ILE A 237 -1.29 7.10 2.85
CA ILE A 237 -1.89 7.34 1.51
C ILE A 237 -3.29 7.95 1.64
N ALA A 238 -4.07 7.53 2.62
CA ALA A 238 -5.43 8.00 2.84
C ALA A 238 -5.51 9.49 3.24
N ALA A 239 -4.52 10.01 3.97
CA ALA A 239 -4.57 11.34 4.59
C ALA A 239 -4.98 12.48 3.64
N PRO A 240 -4.35 12.66 2.47
CA PRO A 240 -4.71 13.73 1.54
C PRO A 240 -5.98 13.44 0.73
N LEU A 241 -6.50 12.20 0.77
CA LEU A 241 -7.66 11.78 -0.01
C LEU A 241 -8.98 11.94 0.76
N VAL A 242 -8.91 12.12 2.08
CA VAL A 242 -10.10 12.33 2.93
C VAL A 242 -10.87 13.57 2.48
N GLY A 243 -12.18 13.42 2.28
CA GLY A 243 -13.07 14.52 1.86
C GLY A 243 -12.97 14.90 0.37
N LYS A 244 -12.16 14.20 -0.42
CA LYS A 244 -12.14 14.39 -1.87
C LYS A 244 -13.36 13.65 -2.48
N GLU A 245 -14.28 14.41 -3.02
CA GLU A 245 -15.54 13.87 -3.57
C GLU A 245 -15.29 12.88 -4.72
N GLY A 246 -15.95 11.73 -4.66
CA GLY A 246 -15.87 10.67 -5.66
C GLY A 246 -14.52 9.95 -5.75
N VAL A 247 -13.60 10.19 -4.80
CA VAL A 247 -12.35 9.44 -4.68
C VAL A 247 -12.57 8.22 -3.81
N SER A 248 -12.13 7.05 -4.26
CA SER A 248 -12.11 5.82 -3.45
C SER A 248 -10.70 5.29 -3.31
N LEU A 249 -10.45 4.66 -2.17
CA LEU A 249 -9.16 4.04 -1.82
C LEU A 249 -9.41 2.63 -1.29
N ALA A 250 -8.64 1.66 -1.78
CA ALA A 250 -8.47 0.35 -1.18
C ALA A 250 -6.98 0.16 -0.92
N HIS A 251 -6.59 -0.14 0.32
CA HIS A 251 -5.15 -0.16 0.65
C HIS A 251 -4.78 -1.17 1.74
N LYS A 252 -3.49 -1.45 1.85
CA LYS A 252 -2.91 -2.24 2.93
C LYS A 252 -1.63 -1.61 3.43
N THR A 253 -1.55 -1.43 4.75
CA THR A 253 -0.37 -0.91 5.43
C THR A 253 0.57 -2.01 5.93
N GLY A 254 1.83 -1.64 6.15
CA GLY A 254 2.81 -2.45 6.85
C GLY A 254 3.64 -1.57 7.79
N SER A 255 3.64 -1.87 9.09
CA SER A 255 4.40 -1.12 10.10
C SER A 255 5.41 -2.03 10.75
N GLY A 256 6.64 -1.55 10.85
CA GLY A 256 7.74 -2.20 11.55
C GLY A 256 7.88 -1.68 12.98
N TYR A 257 8.96 -2.06 13.60
CA TYR A 257 9.40 -1.66 14.93
C TYR A 257 10.58 -0.67 14.80
N VAL A 258 11.00 -0.10 15.93
CA VAL A 258 12.23 0.69 16.02
C VAL A 258 13.35 -0.27 16.41
N ASP A 259 14.43 -0.29 15.64
CA ASP A 259 15.60 -1.14 15.87
C ASP A 259 16.53 -0.57 16.96
N GLU A 260 17.62 -1.28 17.24
CA GLU A 260 18.62 -0.90 18.26
C GLU A 260 19.37 0.39 17.92
N GLU A 261 19.43 0.76 16.63
CA GLU A 261 20.01 2.02 16.17
C GLU A 261 19.00 3.18 16.17
N GLY A 262 17.78 2.95 16.67
CA GLY A 262 16.70 3.95 16.73
C GLY A 262 16.05 4.24 15.38
N ARG A 263 16.17 3.35 14.42
CA ARG A 263 15.54 3.48 13.09
C ARG A 263 14.21 2.73 13.04
N LEU A 264 13.21 3.34 12.48
CA LEU A 264 11.97 2.66 12.12
C LEU A 264 12.22 1.75 10.90
N VAL A 265 12.16 0.44 11.13
CA VAL A 265 12.51 -0.59 10.13
C VAL A 265 11.65 -0.50 8.88
N ALA A 266 10.35 -0.24 9.05
CA ALA A 266 9.42 -0.09 7.92
C ALA A 266 8.18 0.73 8.28
N HIS A 267 7.66 1.51 7.31
CA HIS A 267 6.41 2.25 7.42
C HIS A 267 5.75 2.40 6.04
N ASN A 268 5.03 1.37 5.64
CA ASN A 268 4.59 1.15 4.26
C ASN A 268 3.10 1.38 4.08
N ASP A 269 2.71 1.73 2.86
CA ASP A 269 1.32 1.70 2.42
C ASP A 269 1.25 1.44 0.92
N VAL A 270 0.32 0.57 0.50
CA VAL A 270 0.07 0.23 -0.90
C VAL A 270 -1.41 0.34 -1.18
N GLY A 271 -1.81 1.21 -2.10
CA GLY A 271 -3.20 1.51 -2.37
C GLY A 271 -3.55 1.52 -3.85
N TYR A 272 -4.80 1.15 -4.14
CA TYR A 272 -5.47 1.32 -5.42
C TYR A 272 -6.50 2.44 -5.29
N ILE A 273 -6.36 3.47 -6.09
CA ILE A 273 -7.12 4.71 -6.00
C ILE A 273 -7.92 4.91 -7.29
N CYS A 274 -9.23 5.16 -7.14
CA CYS A 274 -10.08 5.58 -8.25
C CYS A 274 -10.51 7.04 -8.06
N LEU A 275 -10.39 7.82 -9.12
CA LEU A 275 -10.83 9.20 -9.20
C LEU A 275 -12.15 9.29 -9.99
N PRO A 276 -12.96 10.33 -9.78
CA PRO A 276 -14.11 10.58 -10.62
C PRO A 276 -13.72 10.62 -12.12
N GLY A 277 -14.57 10.11 -13.01
CA GLY A 277 -14.30 10.09 -14.46
C GLY A 277 -13.42 8.92 -14.92
N GLY A 278 -13.25 7.88 -14.09
CA GLY A 278 -12.65 6.60 -14.51
C GLY A 278 -11.12 6.56 -14.48
N VAL A 279 -10.45 7.65 -14.10
CA VAL A 279 -9.00 7.64 -13.88
C VAL A 279 -8.70 6.83 -12.63
N ARG A 280 -7.73 5.94 -12.71
CA ARG A 280 -7.28 5.12 -11.59
C ARG A 280 -5.75 5.09 -11.51
N TYR A 281 -5.25 4.89 -10.33
CA TYR A 281 -3.82 4.64 -10.15
C TYR A 281 -3.57 3.77 -8.92
N THR A 282 -2.50 2.98 -9.01
CA THR A 282 -1.95 2.25 -7.87
C THR A 282 -0.73 2.99 -7.37
N LEU A 283 -0.65 3.22 -6.06
CA LEU A 283 0.49 3.85 -5.40
C LEU A 283 1.05 2.91 -4.34
N ALA A 284 2.35 2.62 -4.42
CA ALA A 284 3.09 1.88 -3.42
C ALA A 284 4.19 2.78 -2.84
N VAL A 285 4.19 2.97 -1.52
CA VAL A 285 5.21 3.71 -0.80
C VAL A 285 5.77 2.83 0.31
N PHE A 286 7.07 2.61 0.26
CA PHE A 286 7.83 1.82 1.22
C PHE A 286 8.87 2.70 1.88
N VAL A 287 8.81 2.82 3.18
CA VAL A 287 9.80 3.52 4.02
C VAL A 287 10.61 2.47 4.76
N LYS A 288 11.94 2.57 4.69
CA LYS A 288 12.88 1.62 5.30
C LYS A 288 13.97 2.36 6.06
N ASP A 289 14.40 1.81 7.19
CA ASP A 289 15.54 2.30 8.00
C ASP A 289 15.45 3.82 8.31
N PHE A 290 14.26 4.27 8.68
CA PHE A 290 13.94 5.68 8.82
C PHE A 290 14.43 6.24 10.16
N LYS A 291 15.30 7.24 10.13
CA LYS A 291 15.83 7.93 11.33
C LYS A 291 14.89 9.05 11.77
N GLY A 292 13.74 8.68 12.28
CA GLY A 292 12.69 9.59 12.75
C GLY A 292 11.57 8.80 13.41
N ASN A 293 10.49 9.45 13.77
CA ASN A 293 9.34 8.81 14.36
C ASN A 293 8.27 8.43 13.30
N GLU A 294 7.29 7.61 13.72
CA GLU A 294 6.20 7.16 12.86
C GLU A 294 5.41 8.31 12.24
N SER A 295 5.19 9.41 12.98
CA SER A 295 4.46 10.58 12.47
C SER A 295 5.20 11.25 11.31
N GLN A 296 6.54 11.30 11.36
CA GLN A 296 7.35 11.85 10.28
C GLN A 296 7.37 10.91 9.07
N ALA A 297 7.40 9.60 9.29
CA ALA A 297 7.30 8.61 8.23
C ALA A 297 5.90 8.66 7.56
N SER A 298 4.82 8.75 8.34
CA SER A 298 3.46 8.95 7.83
C SER A 298 3.35 10.23 7.01
N GLN A 299 3.96 11.32 7.47
CA GLN A 299 3.98 12.60 6.73
C GLN A 299 4.69 12.46 5.38
N ALA A 300 5.78 11.69 5.29
CA ALA A 300 6.45 11.41 4.02
C ALA A 300 5.52 10.68 3.05
N VAL A 301 4.83 9.63 3.52
CA VAL A 301 3.86 8.87 2.72
C VAL A 301 2.70 9.76 2.26
N ALA A 302 2.13 10.57 3.17
CA ALA A 302 1.03 11.47 2.85
C ALA A 302 1.45 12.56 1.85
N CYS A 303 2.65 13.13 1.98
CA CYS A 303 3.20 14.13 1.06
C CYS A 303 3.37 13.56 -0.37
N ILE A 304 3.88 12.32 -0.48
CA ILE A 304 3.98 11.63 -1.77
C ILE A 304 2.58 11.40 -2.36
N SER A 305 1.63 10.92 -1.55
CA SER A 305 0.25 10.69 -1.98
C SER A 305 -0.43 11.97 -2.48
N GLU A 306 -0.28 13.09 -1.77
CA GLU A 306 -0.82 14.39 -2.19
C GLU A 306 -0.20 14.87 -3.51
N CYS A 307 1.12 14.73 -3.68
CA CYS A 307 1.81 15.07 -4.91
C CYS A 307 1.24 14.27 -6.09
N VAL A 308 1.15 12.94 -5.95
CA VAL A 308 0.63 12.05 -7.00
C VAL A 308 -0.81 12.39 -7.35
N TYR A 309 -1.67 12.53 -6.33
CA TYR A 309 -3.07 12.93 -6.53
C TYR A 309 -3.18 14.26 -7.28
N SER A 310 -2.44 15.28 -6.86
CA SER A 310 -2.50 16.63 -7.43
C SER A 310 -2.09 16.64 -8.92
N VAL A 311 -1.03 15.93 -9.28
CA VAL A 311 -0.57 15.83 -10.66
C VAL A 311 -1.59 15.11 -11.55
N ILE A 312 -2.11 13.97 -11.08
CA ILE A 312 -3.07 13.16 -11.85
C ILE A 312 -4.43 13.89 -11.99
N ALA A 313 -4.92 14.53 -10.92
CA ALA A 313 -6.17 15.26 -10.93
C ALA A 313 -6.12 16.51 -11.82
N SER A 314 -5.01 17.27 -11.79
CA SER A 314 -4.83 18.46 -12.62
C SER A 314 -4.81 18.12 -14.11
N ARG A 315 -4.20 17.02 -14.50
CA ARG A 315 -4.18 16.56 -15.89
C ARG A 315 -5.56 16.17 -16.41
N ARG A 316 -6.39 15.59 -15.56
CA ARG A 316 -7.78 15.29 -15.89
C ARG A 316 -8.56 16.55 -16.28
N ILE A 317 -8.38 17.65 -15.54
CA ILE A 317 -9.05 18.93 -15.80
C ILE A 317 -8.59 19.47 -17.18
N ALA A 318 -7.29 19.39 -17.49
CA ALA A 318 -6.75 19.82 -18.77
C ALA A 318 -7.33 19.01 -19.95
N CYS A 319 -7.43 17.67 -19.83
CA CYS A 319 -8.04 16.82 -20.88
C CYS A 319 -9.55 17.09 -21.08
N LEU A 320 -10.28 17.47 -20.05
CA LEU A 320 -11.70 17.80 -20.14
C LEU A 320 -11.96 19.21 -20.71
N SER A 321 -10.99 20.11 -20.62
CA SER A 321 -11.05 21.47 -21.13
C SER A 321 -10.57 21.62 -22.58
N ASP A 322 -9.99 20.55 -23.18
CA ASP A 322 -9.56 20.54 -24.57
C ASP A 322 -10.56 19.73 -25.45
N PRO A 323 -11.46 20.41 -26.22
CA PRO A 323 -12.44 19.73 -27.06
C PRO A 323 -11.82 18.88 -28.19
N ALA A 324 -10.57 19.11 -28.56
CA ALA A 324 -9.89 18.38 -29.63
C ALA A 324 -9.47 16.97 -29.22
N ALA A 325 -9.26 16.72 -27.91
CA ALA A 325 -8.89 15.41 -27.38
C ALA A 325 -10.05 14.38 -27.38
N LEU A 326 -11.29 14.84 -27.45
CA LEU A 326 -12.49 13.97 -27.45
C LEU A 326 -12.82 13.36 -28.83
N SER A 327 -12.22 13.84 -29.91
CA SER A 327 -12.52 13.39 -31.29
C SER A 327 -11.64 12.21 -31.76
N SER A 328 -10.60 11.82 -31.03
CA SER A 328 -9.65 10.79 -31.47
C SER A 328 -9.91 9.40 -30.86
N SER A 329 -10.95 9.21 -30.03
CA SER A 329 -11.25 7.93 -29.37
C SER A 329 -12.45 7.19 -29.97
N VAL A 330 -12.93 7.59 -31.16
CA VAL A 330 -13.99 6.87 -31.91
C VAL A 330 -13.41 6.50 -33.27
N HIS A 331 -12.69 5.42 -33.31
CA HIS A 331 -12.53 4.56 -34.52
C HIS A 331 -12.10 3.17 -34.08
#